data_6a706fd9f52aca620bb5696c6039af6e
#
_entry.id   6a706fd9f52aca620bb5696c6039af6e
#
_cell.length_a   1.000
_cell.length_b   1.000
_cell.length_c   1.000
_cell.angle_alpha   90.00
_cell.angle_beta   90.00
_cell.angle_gamma   90.00
#
_symmetry.space_group_name_H-M   'P 1'
#
loop_
_entity.id
_entity.type
_entity.pdbx_description
1 polymer ?
#
loop_
_entity_poly.entity_id
_entity_poly.type
_entity_poly.pdbx_seq_one_letter_code
_entity_poly.pdbx_strand_id
1 'polypeptide(L)'
;LKEHGHDNSDVWKSILVTGGSVQHLTFLSDHEKDVFKTFGEISQKEVILQTGIRQKYIDQSQSINLMIHPKTPPRDTNQLLIYAWEQGVKTLYYHRGTNPAQELSRNLLTCTSCEG
;
A
#
# COMPACT_ATOMS: atom_id res chain seq x y z
N LEU A 1 3.53 17.04 8.79
CA LEU A 1 4.91 17.54 8.65
C LEU A 1 5.06 18.96 9.20
N LYS A 2 4.14 19.88 8.90
CA LYS A 2 4.20 21.26 9.42
C LYS A 2 4.20 21.33 10.94
N GLU A 3 3.35 20.57 11.60
CA GLU A 3 3.24 20.51 13.06
C GLU A 3 4.53 20.01 13.72
N HIS A 4 5.29 19.15 13.03
CA HIS A 4 6.58 18.64 13.50
C HIS A 4 7.78 19.53 13.07
N GLY A 5 7.55 20.63 12.35
CA GLY A 5 8.62 21.51 11.85
C GLY A 5 9.47 20.89 10.73
N HIS A 6 9.00 19.81 10.09
CA HIS A 6 9.71 19.05 9.06
C HIS A 6 9.08 19.18 7.66
N ASP A 7 8.38 20.29 7.39
CA ASP A 7 7.80 20.57 6.08
C ASP A 7 8.86 21.19 5.14
N ASN A 8 9.77 20.37 4.65
CA ASN A 8 10.85 20.80 3.78
C ASN A 8 11.01 19.86 2.56
N SER A 9 11.70 20.35 1.53
CA SER A 9 11.89 19.63 0.26
C SER A 9 12.55 18.25 0.43
N ASP A 10 13.49 18.12 1.37
CA ASP A 10 14.24 16.86 1.53
C ASP A 10 13.39 15.76 2.14
N VAL A 11 12.54 16.10 3.11
CA VAL A 11 11.58 15.15 3.67
C VAL A 11 10.56 14.71 2.60
N TRP A 12 10.05 15.64 1.80
CA TRP A 12 9.14 15.30 0.70
C TRP A 12 9.80 14.42 -0.36
N LYS A 13 11.06 14.69 -0.71
CA LYS A 13 11.84 13.84 -1.62
C LYS A 13 12.03 12.44 -1.04
N SER A 14 12.34 12.32 0.25
CA SER A 14 12.51 11.01 0.90
C SER A 14 11.23 10.16 0.87
N ILE A 15 10.07 10.80 1.11
CA ILE A 15 8.76 10.15 0.99
C ILE A 15 8.49 9.70 -0.46
N LEU A 16 8.81 10.55 -1.44
CA LEU A 16 8.63 10.20 -2.86
C LEU A 16 9.49 8.99 -3.26
N VAL A 17 10.75 8.98 -2.86
CA VAL A 17 11.71 7.89 -3.12
C VAL A 17 11.23 6.56 -2.51
N THR A 18 10.65 6.60 -1.31
CA THR A 18 10.09 5.40 -0.65
C THR A 18 8.68 5.04 -1.14
N GLY A 19 8.24 5.63 -2.26
CA GLY A 19 6.94 5.30 -2.87
C GLY A 19 5.73 5.80 -2.09
N GLY A 20 5.90 6.87 -1.30
CA GLY A 20 4.86 7.46 -0.46
C GLY A 20 4.88 6.98 0.99
N SER A 21 5.77 6.05 1.33
CA SER A 21 5.90 5.55 2.71
C SER A 21 6.50 6.61 3.63
N VAL A 22 5.93 6.72 4.83
CA VAL A 22 6.44 7.58 5.92
C VAL A 22 7.11 6.77 7.04
N GLN A 23 7.23 5.45 6.88
CA GLN A 23 7.70 4.55 7.93
C GLN A 23 9.15 4.81 8.34
N HIS A 24 9.97 5.37 7.44
CA HIS A 24 11.37 5.72 7.69
C HIS A 24 11.55 7.03 8.49
N LEU A 25 10.50 7.83 8.64
CA LEU A 25 10.58 9.12 9.33
C LEU A 25 10.59 8.92 10.84
N THR A 26 11.71 9.26 11.47
CA THR A 26 11.94 9.01 12.91
C THR A 26 11.21 9.97 13.84
N PHE A 27 10.80 11.13 13.35
CA PHE A 27 10.08 12.16 14.10
C PHE A 27 8.57 11.92 14.19
N LEU A 28 8.02 10.95 13.44
CA LEU A 28 6.63 10.54 13.54
C LEU A 28 6.46 9.47 14.62
N SER A 29 5.40 9.59 15.39
CA SER A 29 4.96 8.57 16.35
C SER A 29 4.50 7.31 15.63
N ASP A 30 4.46 6.17 16.32
CA ASP A 30 3.96 4.92 15.75
C ASP A 30 2.50 5.03 15.31
N HIS A 31 1.69 5.79 16.07
CA HIS A 31 0.30 6.06 15.69
C HIS A 31 0.20 6.83 14.37
N GLU A 32 1.00 7.88 14.18
CA GLU A 32 1.02 8.63 12.92
C GLU A 32 1.50 7.77 11.75
N LYS A 33 2.52 6.94 11.95
CA LYS A 33 2.97 5.98 10.95
C LYS A 33 1.89 4.98 10.56
N ASP A 34 1.09 4.52 11.51
CA ASP A 34 -0.05 3.65 11.25
C ASP A 34 -1.16 4.34 10.46
N VAL A 35 -1.46 5.60 10.77
CA VAL A 35 -2.48 6.40 10.08
C VAL A 35 -2.06 6.69 8.63
N PHE A 36 -0.78 6.93 8.37
CA PHE A 36 -0.26 7.30 7.05
C PHE A 36 0.33 6.12 6.27
N LYS A 37 -0.05 4.89 6.58
CA LYS A 37 0.31 3.72 5.76
C LYS A 37 -0.17 3.86 4.33
N THR A 38 0.70 3.55 3.39
CA THR A 38 0.32 3.39 1.99
C THR A 38 -0.57 2.16 1.79
N PHE A 39 -1.28 2.08 0.67
CA PHE A 39 -2.13 0.93 0.36
C PHE A 39 -1.38 -0.41 0.36
N GLY A 40 -0.10 -0.41 -0.04
CA GLY A 40 0.75 -1.60 -0.02
C GLY A 40 1.19 -2.02 1.39
N GLU A 41 1.19 -1.11 2.34
CA GLU A 41 1.55 -1.35 3.76
C GLU A 41 0.36 -1.77 4.62
N ILE A 42 -0.87 -1.54 4.14
CA ILE A 42 -2.09 -1.97 4.82
C ILE A 42 -2.27 -3.48 4.61
N SER A 43 -2.67 -4.20 5.67
CA SER A 43 -3.03 -5.60 5.55
C SER A 43 -4.15 -5.80 4.54
N GLN A 44 -3.91 -6.61 3.51
CA GLN A 44 -4.93 -6.89 2.49
C GLN A 44 -6.12 -7.67 3.06
N LYS A 45 -5.94 -8.40 4.17
CA LYS A 45 -7.04 -9.01 4.91
C LYS A 45 -7.99 -7.98 5.50
N GLU A 46 -7.46 -6.84 5.99
CA GLU A 46 -8.29 -5.74 6.50
C GLU A 46 -9.11 -5.08 5.39
N VAL A 47 -8.52 -4.93 4.21
CA VAL A 47 -9.23 -4.42 3.03
C VAL A 47 -10.41 -5.34 2.66
N ILE A 48 -10.16 -6.65 2.66
CA ILE A 48 -11.19 -7.66 2.38
C ILE A 48 -12.28 -7.65 3.47
N LEU A 49 -11.89 -7.62 4.75
CA LEU A 49 -12.83 -7.60 5.88
C LEU A 49 -13.77 -6.40 5.81
N GLN A 50 -13.22 -5.20 5.62
CA GLN A 50 -14.02 -3.97 5.47
C GLN A 50 -14.97 -4.07 4.27
N THR A 51 -14.53 -4.69 3.19
CA THR A 51 -15.35 -4.90 2.01
C THR A 51 -16.49 -5.87 2.28
N GLY A 52 -16.22 -6.99 2.96
CA GLY A 52 -17.25 -7.96 3.36
C GLY A 52 -18.31 -7.34 4.26
N ILE A 53 -17.91 -6.48 5.19
CA ILE A 53 -18.83 -5.74 6.06
C ILE A 53 -19.76 -4.84 5.20
N ARG A 54 -19.20 -4.08 4.27
CA ARG A 54 -19.98 -3.20 3.38
C ARG A 54 -20.87 -3.98 2.41
N GLN A 55 -20.40 -5.17 1.96
CA GLN A 55 -21.13 -5.96 0.96
C GLN A 55 -22.53 -6.38 1.41
N LYS A 56 -22.76 -6.47 2.72
CA LYS A 56 -24.09 -6.79 3.30
C LYS A 56 -25.14 -5.72 3.00
N TYR A 57 -24.70 -4.51 2.67
CA TYR A 57 -25.56 -3.34 2.42
C TYR A 57 -25.50 -2.86 0.97
N ILE A 58 -24.85 -3.62 0.10
CA ILE A 58 -24.63 -3.27 -1.31
C ILE A 58 -25.10 -4.43 -2.19
N ASP A 59 -26.09 -4.18 -3.06
CA ASP A 59 -26.61 -5.18 -4.00
C ASP A 59 -25.62 -5.47 -5.12
N GLN A 60 -24.88 -4.46 -5.55
CA GLN A 60 -23.87 -4.54 -6.59
C GLN A 60 -22.57 -5.14 -6.05
N SER A 61 -21.65 -5.49 -6.94
CA SER A 61 -20.26 -5.79 -6.57
C SER A 61 -19.48 -4.51 -6.26
N GLN A 62 -18.39 -4.66 -5.53
CA GLN A 62 -17.45 -3.57 -5.22
C GLN A 62 -16.18 -3.72 -6.04
N SER A 63 -15.66 -2.64 -6.63
CA SER A 63 -14.37 -2.62 -7.35
C SER A 63 -13.21 -2.62 -6.36
N ILE A 64 -12.82 -3.79 -5.89
CA ILE A 64 -11.78 -3.96 -4.88
C ILE A 64 -10.47 -4.29 -5.55
N ASN A 65 -9.45 -3.50 -5.27
CA ASN A 65 -8.08 -3.80 -5.64
C ASN A 65 -7.36 -4.43 -4.45
N LEU A 66 -6.52 -5.42 -4.72
CA LEU A 66 -5.58 -5.98 -3.75
C LEU A 66 -4.17 -5.64 -4.17
N MET A 67 -3.31 -5.31 -3.20
CA MET A 67 -1.89 -5.16 -3.42
C MET A 67 -1.20 -6.47 -3.07
N ILE A 68 -0.62 -7.14 -4.08
CA ILE A 68 0.07 -8.41 -3.91
C ILE A 68 1.54 -8.18 -4.31
N HIS A 69 2.43 -8.35 -3.34
CA HIS A 69 3.85 -8.20 -3.62
C HIS A 69 4.32 -9.31 -4.58
N PRO A 70 5.19 -9.02 -5.57
CA PRO A 70 5.67 -10.03 -6.55
C PRO A 70 6.32 -11.27 -5.92
N LYS A 71 6.88 -11.12 -4.71
CA LYS A 71 7.49 -12.22 -3.96
C LYS A 71 6.49 -12.98 -3.07
N THR A 72 5.21 -12.59 -3.06
CA THR A 72 4.19 -13.29 -2.28
C THR A 72 3.99 -14.71 -2.83
N PRO A 73 4.12 -15.74 -1.99
CA PRO A 73 3.89 -17.11 -2.43
C PRO A 73 2.48 -17.30 -3.02
N PRO A 74 2.30 -18.08 -4.07
CA PRO A 74 0.98 -18.35 -4.66
C PRO A 74 -0.04 -18.89 -3.65
N ARG A 75 0.43 -19.65 -2.67
CA ARG A 75 -0.39 -20.15 -1.56
C ARG A 75 -1.04 -19.02 -0.78
N ASP A 76 -0.28 -17.97 -0.44
CA ASP A 76 -0.77 -16.86 0.36
C ASP A 76 -1.75 -15.99 -0.44
N THR A 77 -1.49 -15.81 -1.73
CA THR A 77 -2.43 -15.19 -2.66
C THR A 77 -3.75 -15.98 -2.70
N ASN A 78 -3.68 -17.30 -2.84
CA ASN A 78 -4.87 -18.15 -2.84
C ASN A 78 -5.65 -18.07 -1.52
N GLN A 79 -4.95 -18.01 -0.38
CA GLN A 79 -5.59 -17.83 0.92
C GLN A 79 -6.34 -16.48 1.03
N LEU A 80 -5.82 -15.40 0.44
CA LEU A 80 -6.54 -14.12 0.38
C LEU A 80 -7.82 -14.22 -0.47
N LEU A 81 -7.79 -14.96 -1.57
CA LEU A 81 -8.97 -15.19 -2.41
C LEU A 81 -10.04 -15.99 -1.67
N ILE A 82 -9.64 -17.06 -1.00
CA ILE A 82 -10.53 -17.87 -0.17
C ILE A 82 -11.14 -17.01 0.94
N TYR A 83 -10.30 -16.21 1.62
CA TYR A 83 -10.77 -15.32 2.67
C TYR A 83 -11.78 -14.29 2.15
N ALA A 84 -11.57 -13.73 0.95
CA ALA A 84 -12.52 -12.82 0.33
C ALA A 84 -13.89 -13.50 0.08
N TRP A 85 -13.88 -14.73 -0.39
CA TRP A 85 -15.10 -15.53 -0.57
C TRP A 85 -15.80 -15.81 0.77
N GLU A 86 -15.05 -16.21 1.81
CA GLU A 86 -15.57 -16.44 3.16
C GLU A 86 -16.21 -15.18 3.76
N GLN A 87 -15.68 -13.98 3.46
CA GLN A 87 -16.24 -12.70 3.89
C GLN A 87 -17.44 -12.24 3.04
N GLY A 88 -17.88 -13.04 2.05
CA GLY A 88 -19.02 -12.71 1.19
C GLY A 88 -18.73 -11.63 0.16
N VAL A 89 -17.48 -11.39 -0.18
CA VAL A 89 -17.08 -10.47 -1.25
C VAL A 89 -17.47 -11.08 -2.60
N LYS A 90 -18.26 -10.37 -3.40
CA LYS A 90 -18.79 -10.87 -4.67
C LYS A 90 -17.75 -10.95 -5.77
N THR A 91 -16.89 -9.93 -5.88
CA THR A 91 -15.84 -9.86 -6.90
C THR A 91 -14.62 -9.14 -6.37
N LEU A 92 -13.46 -9.49 -6.92
CA LEU A 92 -12.20 -8.75 -6.83
C LEU A 92 -11.91 -8.17 -8.20
N TYR A 93 -11.29 -6.97 -8.26
CA TYR A 93 -11.08 -6.28 -9.52
C TYR A 93 -9.63 -6.42 -10.00
N TYR A 94 -8.69 -5.67 -9.43
CA TYR A 94 -7.28 -5.78 -9.79
C TYR A 94 -6.43 -6.37 -8.67
N HIS A 95 -5.52 -7.26 -9.05
CA HIS A 95 -4.37 -7.60 -8.22
C HIS A 95 -3.21 -6.71 -8.68
N ARG A 96 -2.88 -5.70 -7.88
CA ARG A 96 -1.77 -4.79 -8.14
C ARG A 96 -0.51 -5.34 -7.49
N GLY A 97 0.60 -5.30 -8.20
CA GLY A 97 1.92 -5.61 -7.68
C GLY A 97 2.91 -4.50 -8.02
N THR A 98 4.01 -4.43 -7.31
CA THR A 98 5.13 -3.60 -7.71
C THR A 98 5.81 -4.25 -8.91
N ASN A 99 6.01 -3.48 -9.98
CA ASN A 99 6.76 -3.97 -11.15
C ASN A 99 8.26 -3.82 -10.85
N PRO A 100 9.07 -4.90 -10.97
CA PRO A 100 10.53 -4.81 -10.78
C PRO A 100 11.20 -3.74 -11.65
N ALA A 101 10.68 -3.49 -12.86
CA ALA A 101 11.17 -2.43 -13.72
C ALA A 101 10.89 -1.02 -13.15
N GLN A 102 9.79 -0.82 -12.45
CA GLN A 102 9.49 0.44 -11.77
C GLN A 102 10.37 0.65 -10.53
N GLU A 103 10.70 -0.41 -9.80
CA GLU A 103 11.67 -0.35 -8.70
C GLU A 103 13.06 0.02 -9.21
N LEU A 104 13.48 -0.58 -10.33
CA LEU A 104 14.75 -0.24 -10.98
C LEU A 104 14.77 1.23 -11.44
N SER A 105 13.70 1.72 -12.06
CA SER A 105 13.58 3.12 -12.50
C SER A 105 13.63 4.11 -11.33
N ARG A 106 13.01 3.78 -10.19
CA ARG A 106 13.11 4.60 -8.97
C ARG A 106 14.53 4.66 -8.43
N ASN A 107 15.21 3.51 -8.40
CA ASN A 107 16.61 3.45 -7.95
C ASN A 107 17.55 4.22 -8.87
N LEU A 108 17.30 4.24 -10.17
CA LEU A 108 18.05 5.04 -11.14
C LEU A 108 17.80 6.54 -10.97
N LEU A 109 16.56 6.95 -10.71
CA LEU A 109 16.22 8.36 -10.45
C LEU A 109 16.84 8.88 -9.14
N THR A 110 17.02 8.03 -8.13
CA THR A 110 17.73 8.35 -6.91
C THR A 110 19.24 8.54 -7.15
N CYS A 111 19.85 7.75 -8.03
CA CYS A 111 21.27 7.89 -8.38
C CYS A 111 21.56 9.19 -9.13
N THR A 112 20.70 9.60 -10.07
CA THR A 112 20.89 10.83 -10.84
C THR A 112 20.67 12.12 -10.05
N SER A 113 19.95 12.07 -8.93
CA SER A 113 19.78 13.23 -8.05
C SER A 113 20.93 13.46 -7.05
N CYS A 114 21.88 12.51 -6.96
CA CYS A 114 23.07 12.64 -6.10
C CYS A 114 24.29 13.25 -6.82
N GLU A 115 24.22 13.47 -8.11
CA GLU A 115 25.31 14.05 -8.94
C GLU A 115 25.04 15.48 -9.40
N GLY A 116 24.25 16.24 -8.64
CA GLY A 116 23.96 17.64 -8.91
C GLY A 116 24.32 18.55 -7.75
#